data_1425de66cddea803390432975ff664a9
#
_entry.id   1425de66cddea803390432975ff664a9
#
_cell.length_a   1.000
_cell.length_b   1.000
_cell.length_c   1.000
_cell.angle_alpha   90.00
_cell.angle_beta   90.00
_cell.angle_gamma   90.00
#
_symmetry.space_group_name_H-M   'P 1'
#
loop_
_entity.id
_entity.type
_entity.pdbx_description
1 polymer ?
#
loop_
_entity_poly.entity_id
_entity_poly.type
_entity_poly.pdbx_seq_one_letter_code
_entity_poly.pdbx_strand_id
1 'polypeptide(L)'
;MTTDVLVVGGAGVDTTVRVETLPVPFADSHVVPPIDLHVGHTGTGVALGCLRLGLSTHFVDVIGDDYEGHLLLERFAAEGLPFDHVVHESGTRRAVNLVDDLGRRMSFYDPRHPYDLRPDPDLWRTPLVDARHVHASIMPWTVQALEDGSAQGVTSSTDLHDWDGRNPHHKPFAYAADVVFVSGSRLGGVEDGVVADVFDRGRARVVVVMDGASGSRVTVREGGAFAVPAIQIDGRAVIDTNGAGDSYVAAFLHTWLAGGDARAAARAGAVAGAWACGTAGTHTSLIDAAELAIQLSLQQERPGHA
;
A
#
# COMPACT_ATOMS: atom_id res chain seq x y z
N MET A 1 17.22 5.64 -17.72
CA MET A 1 16.06 6.54 -17.40
C MET A 1 15.92 6.56 -15.89
N THR A 2 15.69 7.71 -15.28
CA THR A 2 15.54 7.82 -13.82
C THR A 2 14.22 7.17 -13.40
N THR A 3 14.24 6.28 -12.43
CA THR A 3 13.05 5.69 -11.80
C THR A 3 12.58 6.60 -10.67
N ASP A 4 11.33 7.06 -10.69
CA ASP A 4 10.80 7.87 -9.59
C ASP A 4 10.58 7.02 -8.35
N VAL A 5 9.97 5.83 -8.50
CA VAL A 5 9.70 4.91 -7.40
C VAL A 5 10.10 3.48 -7.78
N LEU A 6 11.00 2.90 -7.00
CA LEU A 6 11.26 1.46 -6.97
C LEU A 6 10.36 0.85 -5.89
N VAL A 7 9.47 -0.06 -6.27
CA VAL A 7 8.65 -0.84 -5.33
C VAL A 7 9.27 -2.22 -5.15
N VAL A 8 9.41 -2.66 -3.89
CA VAL A 8 10.11 -3.91 -3.55
C VAL A 8 9.21 -4.80 -2.72
N GLY A 9 8.84 -5.96 -3.30
CA GLY A 9 7.99 -6.96 -2.66
C GLY A 9 6.50 -6.62 -2.63
N GLY A 10 5.67 -7.60 -2.32
CA GLY A 10 4.24 -7.44 -2.12
C GLY A 10 3.40 -7.65 -3.40
N ALA A 11 3.85 -8.51 -4.33
CA ALA A 11 3.04 -9.02 -5.42
C ALA A 11 2.28 -10.28 -5.00
N GLY A 12 1.06 -10.46 -5.48
CA GLY A 12 0.27 -11.65 -5.22
C GLY A 12 -1.13 -11.59 -5.82
N VAL A 13 -1.94 -12.58 -5.52
CA VAL A 13 -3.30 -12.72 -6.04
C VAL A 13 -4.28 -12.78 -4.87
N ASP A 14 -5.35 -11.99 -4.97
CA ASP A 14 -6.45 -11.92 -4.01
C ASP A 14 -7.71 -12.60 -4.57
N THR A 15 -8.21 -13.60 -3.84
CA THR A 15 -9.54 -14.16 -4.08
C THR A 15 -10.53 -13.46 -3.15
N THR A 16 -11.55 -12.82 -3.70
CA THR A 16 -12.61 -12.17 -2.91
C THR A 16 -13.87 -13.00 -2.89
N VAL A 17 -14.33 -13.34 -1.70
CA VAL A 17 -15.60 -14.04 -1.45
C VAL A 17 -16.53 -13.11 -0.68
N ARG A 18 -17.68 -12.78 -1.26
CA ARG A 18 -18.69 -11.99 -0.57
C ARG A 18 -19.57 -12.90 0.28
N VAL A 19 -19.76 -12.50 1.54
CA VAL A 19 -20.53 -13.23 2.53
C VAL A 19 -21.55 -12.31 3.18
N GLU A 20 -22.66 -12.86 3.69
CA GLU A 20 -23.71 -12.05 4.34
C GLU A 20 -23.21 -11.40 5.64
N THR A 21 -22.38 -12.11 6.40
CA THR A 21 -21.89 -11.64 7.72
C THR A 21 -20.54 -12.21 8.09
N LEU A 22 -19.81 -11.49 8.94
CA LEU A 22 -18.60 -11.95 9.61
C LEU A 22 -18.79 -11.94 11.14
N PRO A 23 -18.41 -13.01 11.88
CA PRO A 23 -17.84 -14.27 11.37
C PRO A 23 -18.88 -15.10 10.59
N VAL A 24 -18.42 -15.86 9.58
CA VAL A 24 -19.27 -16.76 8.82
C VAL A 24 -19.75 -17.91 9.73
N PRO A 25 -21.06 -18.18 9.84
CA PRO A 25 -21.56 -19.33 10.61
C PRO A 25 -21.05 -20.66 10.04
N PHE A 26 -20.84 -21.65 10.91
CA PHE A 26 -20.43 -22.97 10.44
C PHE A 26 -21.57 -23.64 9.63
N ALA A 27 -21.23 -24.11 8.42
CA ALA A 27 -22.09 -24.95 7.57
C ALA A 27 -21.20 -25.75 6.60
N ASP A 28 -21.72 -26.84 6.03
CA ASP A 28 -21.00 -27.64 5.04
C ASP A 28 -20.70 -26.83 3.76
N SER A 29 -21.62 -25.94 3.37
CA SER A 29 -21.42 -25.03 2.23
C SER A 29 -22.25 -23.76 2.39
N HIS A 30 -21.76 -22.69 1.80
CA HIS A 30 -22.49 -21.44 1.62
C HIS A 30 -22.60 -21.13 0.13
N VAL A 31 -23.81 -20.83 -0.33
CA VAL A 31 -24.00 -20.26 -1.67
C VAL A 31 -23.68 -18.78 -1.58
N VAL A 32 -22.72 -18.35 -2.37
CA VAL A 32 -22.23 -16.96 -2.36
C VAL A 32 -22.35 -16.35 -3.76
N PRO A 33 -22.33 -15.01 -3.88
CA PRO A 33 -22.14 -14.34 -5.18
C PRO A 33 -20.89 -14.84 -5.91
N PRO A 34 -20.71 -14.50 -7.20
CA PRO A 34 -19.50 -14.87 -7.94
C PRO A 34 -18.24 -14.52 -7.17
N ILE A 35 -17.31 -15.48 -7.14
CA ILE A 35 -16.00 -15.33 -6.51
C ILE A 35 -15.07 -14.66 -7.51
N ASP A 36 -14.47 -13.56 -7.10
CA ASP A 36 -13.58 -12.77 -7.92
C ASP A 36 -12.10 -13.07 -7.61
N LEU A 37 -11.28 -13.07 -8.64
CA LEU A 37 -9.83 -13.22 -8.57
C LEU A 37 -9.16 -11.96 -9.11
N HIS A 38 -8.29 -11.35 -8.33
CA HIS A 38 -7.61 -10.11 -8.70
C HIS A 38 -6.10 -10.23 -8.49
N VAL A 39 -5.33 -9.65 -9.40
CA VAL A 39 -3.93 -9.32 -9.14
C VAL A 39 -3.93 -8.23 -8.07
N GLY A 40 -3.27 -8.48 -6.96
CA GLY A 40 -3.41 -7.68 -5.76
C GLY A 40 -2.15 -7.66 -4.89
N HIS A 41 -2.35 -7.57 -3.60
CA HIS A 41 -1.36 -7.29 -2.56
C HIS A 41 -0.78 -5.86 -2.64
N THR A 42 -0.21 -5.42 -1.53
CA THR A 42 0.12 -4.01 -1.30
C THR A 42 1.18 -3.44 -2.23
N GLY A 43 2.25 -4.21 -2.52
CA GLY A 43 3.27 -3.75 -3.48
C GLY A 43 2.71 -3.56 -4.88
N THR A 44 1.83 -4.47 -5.32
CA THR A 44 1.10 -4.31 -6.59
C THR A 44 0.28 -3.03 -6.61
N GLY A 45 -0.46 -2.76 -5.53
CA GLY A 45 -1.32 -1.57 -5.43
C GLY A 45 -0.53 -0.28 -5.50
N VAL A 46 0.57 -0.20 -4.75
CA VAL A 46 1.46 0.97 -4.77
C VAL A 46 2.12 1.13 -6.14
N ALA A 47 2.63 0.05 -6.74
CA ALA A 47 3.31 0.12 -8.04
C ALA A 47 2.38 0.57 -9.17
N LEU A 48 1.21 -0.05 -9.28
CA LEU A 48 0.20 0.32 -10.28
C LEU A 48 -0.36 1.73 -10.02
N GLY A 49 -0.57 2.09 -8.75
CA GLY A 49 -1.02 3.43 -8.35
C GLY A 49 -0.02 4.52 -8.73
N CYS A 50 1.27 4.32 -8.43
CA CYS A 50 2.35 5.23 -8.83
C CYS A 50 2.44 5.37 -10.36
N LEU A 51 2.41 4.24 -11.07
CA LEU A 51 2.42 4.23 -12.54
C LEU A 51 1.22 5.00 -13.12
N ARG A 52 0.02 4.76 -12.59
CA ARG A 52 -1.21 5.41 -13.04
C ARG A 52 -1.20 6.92 -12.80
N LEU A 53 -0.52 7.37 -11.76
CA LEU A 53 -0.28 8.78 -11.45
C LEU A 53 0.85 9.40 -12.29
N GLY A 54 1.47 8.64 -13.19
CA GLY A 54 2.51 9.12 -14.11
C GLY A 54 3.93 9.11 -13.56
N LEU A 55 4.17 8.46 -12.41
CA LEU A 55 5.52 8.24 -11.90
C LEU A 55 6.21 7.13 -12.70
N SER A 56 7.48 7.34 -13.07
CA SER A 56 8.34 6.28 -13.60
C SER A 56 8.56 5.23 -12.50
N THR A 57 7.84 4.11 -12.61
CA THR A 57 7.79 3.07 -11.57
C THR A 57 8.47 1.80 -12.05
N HIS A 58 9.29 1.20 -11.20
CA HIS A 58 9.86 -0.12 -11.39
C HIS A 58 9.45 -1.01 -10.21
N PHE A 59 9.02 -2.23 -10.47
CA PHE A 59 8.59 -3.15 -9.43
C PHE A 59 9.47 -4.39 -9.42
N VAL A 60 9.83 -4.89 -8.23
CA VAL A 60 10.62 -6.11 -8.10
C VAL A 60 10.05 -7.01 -7.02
N ASP A 61 9.99 -8.33 -7.27
CA ASP A 61 9.53 -9.30 -6.27
C ASP A 61 10.02 -10.73 -6.56
N VAL A 62 9.66 -11.65 -5.68
CA VAL A 62 9.77 -13.09 -5.85
C VAL A 62 8.38 -13.66 -6.07
N ILE A 63 8.21 -14.43 -7.16
CA ILE A 63 6.95 -15.07 -7.53
C ILE A 63 7.18 -16.56 -7.84
N GLY A 64 6.12 -17.32 -8.10
CA GLY A 64 6.20 -18.70 -8.58
C GLY A 64 6.11 -18.80 -10.09
N ASP A 65 6.55 -19.94 -10.63
CA ASP A 65 6.19 -20.39 -11.99
C ASP A 65 4.88 -21.19 -11.89
N ASP A 66 3.81 -20.47 -11.54
CA ASP A 66 2.46 -21.01 -11.33
C ASP A 66 1.40 -20.11 -12.01
N TYR A 67 0.14 -20.55 -11.94
CA TYR A 67 -0.97 -19.82 -12.57
C TYR A 67 -1.07 -18.39 -12.09
N GLU A 68 -0.92 -18.16 -10.80
CA GLU A 68 -0.98 -16.84 -10.20
C GLU A 68 0.20 -15.97 -10.60
N GLY A 69 1.41 -16.55 -10.73
CA GLY A 69 2.58 -15.83 -11.25
C GLY A 69 2.37 -15.37 -12.69
N HIS A 70 1.81 -16.23 -13.53
CA HIS A 70 1.46 -15.84 -14.90
C HIS A 70 0.41 -14.73 -14.96
N LEU A 71 -0.62 -14.76 -14.10
CA LEU A 71 -1.60 -13.65 -13.99
C LEU A 71 -0.94 -12.31 -13.63
N LEU A 72 0.03 -12.32 -12.71
CA LEU A 72 0.80 -11.13 -12.38
C LEU A 72 1.55 -10.58 -13.59
N LEU A 73 2.28 -11.46 -14.30
CA LEU A 73 3.07 -11.07 -15.47
C LEU A 73 2.20 -10.51 -16.59
N GLU A 74 1.07 -11.16 -16.88
CA GLU A 74 0.10 -10.67 -17.86
C GLU A 74 -0.44 -9.29 -17.49
N ARG A 75 -0.84 -9.10 -16.24
CA ARG A 75 -1.37 -7.83 -15.76
C ARG A 75 -0.34 -6.72 -15.84
N PHE A 76 0.89 -6.96 -15.36
CA PHE A 76 1.93 -5.94 -15.37
C PHE A 76 2.36 -5.56 -16.78
N ALA A 77 2.47 -6.55 -17.68
CA ALA A 77 2.73 -6.29 -19.09
C ALA A 77 1.61 -5.47 -19.76
N ALA A 78 0.34 -5.77 -19.48
CA ALA A 78 -0.80 -5.05 -20.02
C ALA A 78 -0.85 -3.59 -19.55
N GLU A 79 -0.43 -3.31 -18.31
CA GLU A 79 -0.35 -1.95 -17.76
C GLU A 79 0.95 -1.22 -18.14
N GLY A 80 1.93 -1.93 -18.74
CA GLY A 80 3.24 -1.36 -19.05
C GLY A 80 4.11 -1.11 -17.82
N LEU A 81 3.88 -1.85 -16.72
CA LEU A 81 4.68 -1.77 -15.50
C LEU A 81 5.96 -2.62 -15.64
N PRO A 82 7.16 -2.01 -15.65
CA PRO A 82 8.41 -2.75 -15.56
C PRO A 82 8.45 -3.62 -14.31
N PHE A 83 8.68 -4.91 -14.48
CA PHE A 83 8.68 -5.87 -13.38
C PHE A 83 9.82 -6.88 -13.52
N ASP A 84 10.79 -6.83 -12.61
CA ASP A 84 11.82 -7.84 -12.49
C ASP A 84 11.49 -8.80 -11.35
N HIS A 85 11.74 -10.08 -11.55
CA HIS A 85 11.38 -11.09 -10.56
C HIS A 85 12.35 -12.27 -10.52
N VAL A 86 12.35 -12.92 -9.37
CA VAL A 86 12.98 -14.23 -9.18
C VAL A 86 11.87 -15.27 -9.02
N VAL A 87 12.01 -16.38 -9.70
CA VAL A 87 11.11 -17.52 -9.57
C VAL A 87 11.53 -18.38 -8.36
N HIS A 88 10.56 -18.67 -7.48
CA HIS A 88 10.77 -19.54 -6.33
C HIS A 88 9.80 -20.73 -6.34
N GLU A 89 10.28 -21.91 -6.00
CA GLU A 89 9.53 -23.17 -6.04
C GLU A 89 8.30 -23.20 -5.11
N SER A 90 8.26 -22.36 -4.07
CA SER A 90 7.11 -22.27 -3.15
C SER A 90 5.87 -21.66 -3.81
N GLY A 91 6.00 -21.04 -4.95
CA GLY A 91 4.88 -20.45 -5.68
C GLY A 91 4.61 -18.98 -5.34
N THR A 92 3.55 -18.44 -5.94
CA THR A 92 3.12 -17.05 -5.82
C THR A 92 2.22 -16.85 -4.59
N ARG A 93 2.38 -15.74 -3.86
CA ARG A 93 1.57 -15.39 -2.69
C ARG A 93 0.10 -15.23 -3.05
N ARG A 94 -0.75 -15.58 -2.09
CA ARG A 94 -2.22 -15.56 -2.26
C ARG A 94 -2.89 -15.03 -0.99
N ALA A 95 -4.05 -14.44 -1.17
CA ALA A 95 -4.96 -14.20 -0.06
C ALA A 95 -6.39 -14.58 -0.45
N VAL A 96 -7.18 -14.96 0.55
CA VAL A 96 -8.63 -15.07 0.43
C VAL A 96 -9.25 -14.03 1.35
N ASN A 97 -9.97 -13.10 0.77
CA ASN A 97 -10.63 -12.00 1.45
C ASN A 97 -12.14 -12.29 1.54
N LEU A 98 -12.66 -12.52 2.73
CA LEU A 98 -14.10 -12.54 2.99
C LEU A 98 -14.55 -11.10 3.23
N VAL A 99 -15.57 -10.65 2.50
CA VAL A 99 -16.13 -9.28 2.63
C VAL A 99 -17.62 -9.41 2.88
N ASP A 100 -18.13 -8.84 3.98
CA ASP A 100 -19.55 -8.90 4.33
C ASP A 100 -20.32 -7.68 3.78
N ASP A 101 -21.65 -7.72 3.95
CA ASP A 101 -22.58 -6.67 3.49
C ASP A 101 -22.35 -5.31 4.17
N LEU A 102 -21.63 -5.28 5.30
CA LEU A 102 -21.22 -4.07 5.99
C LEU A 102 -19.84 -3.54 5.52
N GLY A 103 -19.21 -4.23 4.55
CA GLY A 103 -17.87 -3.90 4.07
C GLY A 103 -16.74 -4.31 5.03
N ARG A 104 -17.04 -5.09 6.09
CA ARG A 104 -16.00 -5.64 6.97
C ARG A 104 -15.24 -6.73 6.25
N ARG A 105 -13.94 -6.80 6.49
CA ARG A 105 -13.06 -7.77 5.83
C ARG A 105 -12.38 -8.69 6.83
N MET A 106 -12.26 -9.95 6.47
CA MET A 106 -11.39 -10.94 7.10
C MET A 106 -10.54 -11.60 6.03
N SER A 107 -9.20 -11.55 6.18
CA SER A 107 -8.27 -12.08 5.20
C SER A 107 -7.57 -13.33 5.72
N PHE A 108 -7.44 -14.34 4.85
CA PHE A 108 -6.56 -15.48 5.01
C PHE A 108 -5.37 -15.27 4.07
N TYR A 109 -4.21 -15.01 4.65
CA TYR A 109 -2.99 -14.71 3.92
C TYR A 109 -2.06 -15.90 3.86
N ASP A 110 -1.72 -16.34 2.66
CA ASP A 110 -0.73 -17.38 2.39
C ASP A 110 0.57 -16.73 1.87
N PRO A 111 1.58 -16.55 2.74
CA PRO A 111 2.83 -15.87 2.38
C PRO A 111 3.70 -16.69 1.41
N ARG A 112 3.44 -17.98 1.24
CA ARG A 112 4.17 -18.93 0.40
C ARG A 112 5.63 -19.10 0.76
N HIS A 113 6.39 -18.03 0.72
CA HIS A 113 7.84 -18.08 0.82
C HIS A 113 8.32 -18.35 2.25
N PRO A 114 9.44 -19.05 2.43
CA PRO A 114 10.08 -19.20 3.72
C PRO A 114 10.41 -17.83 4.34
N TYR A 115 10.29 -17.72 5.67
CA TYR A 115 10.58 -16.47 6.37
C TYR A 115 12.05 -16.03 6.23
N ASP A 116 12.94 -16.98 6.06
CA ASP A 116 14.38 -16.78 5.87
C ASP A 116 14.81 -16.71 4.39
N LEU A 117 13.86 -16.62 3.47
CA LEU A 117 14.16 -16.37 2.06
C LEU A 117 15.07 -15.15 1.90
N ARG A 118 16.13 -15.32 1.12
CA ARG A 118 17.08 -14.26 0.76
C ARG A 118 17.32 -14.32 -0.76
N PRO A 119 16.54 -13.60 -1.55
CA PRO A 119 16.81 -13.49 -2.98
C PRO A 119 18.15 -12.76 -3.20
N ASP A 120 18.70 -12.91 -4.39
CA ASP A 120 19.91 -12.18 -4.77
C ASP A 120 19.65 -10.67 -4.64
N PRO A 121 20.47 -9.92 -3.90
CA PRO A 121 20.31 -8.49 -3.74
C PRO A 121 20.36 -7.67 -5.04
N ASP A 122 20.94 -8.20 -6.09
CA ASP A 122 20.97 -7.54 -7.40
C ASP A 122 19.55 -7.33 -7.97
N LEU A 123 18.56 -8.11 -7.51
CA LEU A 123 17.16 -7.93 -7.84
C LEU A 123 16.66 -6.49 -7.58
N TRP A 124 17.03 -5.88 -6.47
CA TRP A 124 16.66 -4.50 -6.15
C TRP A 124 17.82 -3.51 -6.27
N ARG A 125 19.07 -3.94 -6.07
CA ARG A 125 20.23 -3.04 -6.14
C ARG A 125 20.45 -2.48 -7.53
N THR A 126 20.21 -3.28 -8.55
CA THR A 126 20.36 -2.85 -9.94
C THR A 126 19.41 -1.68 -10.28
N PRO A 127 18.08 -1.79 -10.11
CA PRO A 127 17.18 -0.67 -10.36
C PRO A 127 17.28 0.46 -9.32
N LEU A 128 17.79 0.19 -8.11
CA LEU A 128 17.93 1.20 -7.05
C LEU A 128 18.92 2.31 -7.42
N VAL A 129 19.95 2.01 -8.25
CA VAL A 129 20.95 3.00 -8.68
C VAL A 129 20.33 4.23 -9.34
N ASP A 130 19.26 4.04 -10.09
CA ASP A 130 18.56 5.10 -10.81
C ASP A 130 17.29 5.59 -10.09
N ALA A 131 16.98 5.05 -8.90
CA ALA A 131 15.76 5.36 -8.19
C ALA A 131 15.85 6.62 -7.33
N ARG A 132 14.81 7.45 -7.32
CA ARG A 132 14.66 8.60 -6.42
C ARG A 132 14.05 8.21 -5.07
N HIS A 133 13.25 7.15 -5.06
CA HIS A 133 12.55 6.66 -3.88
C HIS A 133 12.39 5.13 -3.93
N VAL A 134 12.51 4.47 -2.78
CA VAL A 134 12.21 3.05 -2.63
C VAL A 134 11.04 2.85 -1.68
N HIS A 135 9.99 2.14 -2.14
CA HIS A 135 8.89 1.69 -1.29
C HIS A 135 9.02 0.18 -1.07
N ALA A 136 9.11 -0.25 0.18
CA ALA A 136 9.21 -1.66 0.53
C ALA A 136 7.95 -2.16 1.26
N SER A 137 7.34 -3.23 0.72
CA SER A 137 6.36 -4.02 1.47
C SER A 137 7.08 -4.84 2.56
N ILE A 138 6.37 -5.24 3.62
CA ILE A 138 6.97 -5.87 4.81
C ILE A 138 7.30 -7.36 4.64
N MET A 139 7.92 -7.74 3.51
CA MET A 139 8.50 -9.07 3.35
C MET A 139 9.84 -9.13 4.10
N PRO A 140 10.22 -10.24 4.77
CA PRO A 140 11.43 -10.28 5.60
C PRO A 140 12.72 -9.85 4.92
N TRP A 141 12.83 -10.05 3.61
CA TRP A 141 14.02 -9.71 2.82
C TRP A 141 14.03 -8.26 2.31
N THR A 142 12.87 -7.58 2.25
CA THR A 142 12.78 -6.24 1.64
C THR A 142 13.30 -5.13 2.55
N VAL A 143 13.48 -5.38 3.85
CA VAL A 143 14.11 -4.40 4.75
C VAL A 143 15.51 -4.02 4.28
N GLN A 144 16.24 -4.97 3.67
CA GLN A 144 17.57 -4.70 3.11
C GLN A 144 17.53 -3.65 1.99
N ALA A 145 16.45 -3.60 1.19
CA ALA A 145 16.29 -2.57 0.16
C ALA A 145 16.12 -1.15 0.75
N LEU A 146 15.48 -1.02 1.92
CA LEU A 146 15.41 0.25 2.64
C LEU A 146 16.79 0.69 3.16
N GLU A 147 17.56 -0.25 3.70
CA GLU A 147 18.91 -0.01 4.20
C GLU A 147 19.89 0.37 3.06
N ASP A 148 19.84 -0.38 1.96
CA ASP A 148 20.66 -0.12 0.77
C ASP A 148 20.29 1.23 0.14
N GLY A 149 19.00 1.58 0.05
CA GLY A 149 18.52 2.89 -0.39
C GLY A 149 19.04 4.02 0.49
N SER A 150 18.94 3.83 1.81
CA SER A 150 19.49 4.78 2.79
C SER A 150 20.98 5.01 2.61
N ALA A 151 21.76 3.96 2.40
CA ALA A 151 23.21 4.05 2.19
C ALA A 151 23.58 4.83 0.91
N GLN A 152 22.68 4.85 -0.09
CA GLN A 152 22.84 5.59 -1.34
C GLN A 152 22.20 6.98 -1.32
N GLY A 153 21.58 7.39 -0.21
CA GLY A 153 20.88 8.67 -0.10
C GLY A 153 19.51 8.70 -0.81
N VAL A 154 19.00 7.55 -1.19
CA VAL A 154 17.65 7.39 -1.76
C VAL A 154 16.63 7.46 -0.62
N THR A 155 15.57 8.25 -0.79
CA THR A 155 14.48 8.32 0.19
C THR A 155 13.64 7.04 0.19
N SER A 156 12.97 6.75 1.32
CA SER A 156 12.29 5.47 1.46
C SER A 156 10.95 5.55 2.15
N SER A 157 10.07 4.58 1.85
CA SER A 157 8.79 4.41 2.56
C SER A 157 8.43 2.94 2.74
N THR A 158 7.53 2.69 3.70
CA THR A 158 6.92 1.39 3.95
C THR A 158 5.50 1.54 4.48
N ASP A 159 4.65 0.56 4.21
CA ASP A 159 3.35 0.41 4.87
C ASP A 159 3.38 -0.78 5.83
N LEU A 160 3.10 -0.50 7.09
CA LEU A 160 3.10 -1.48 8.18
C LEU A 160 1.74 -2.18 8.34
N HIS A 161 0.80 -1.92 7.44
CA HIS A 161 -0.55 -2.49 7.47
C HIS A 161 -1.26 -2.27 8.83
N ASP A 162 -1.83 -3.33 9.40
CA ASP A 162 -2.52 -3.34 10.68
C ASP A 162 -1.59 -3.63 11.88
N TRP A 163 -0.36 -3.12 11.84
CA TRP A 163 0.57 -3.27 12.95
C TRP A 163 -0.02 -2.75 14.27
N ASP A 164 0.10 -3.56 15.32
CA ASP A 164 -0.42 -3.25 16.66
C ASP A 164 0.59 -2.55 17.57
N GLY A 165 1.74 -2.09 17.01
CA GLY A 165 2.85 -1.51 17.77
C GLY A 165 3.73 -2.54 18.51
N ARG A 166 3.36 -3.82 18.50
CA ARG A 166 4.02 -4.88 19.32
C ARG A 166 4.72 -5.93 18.49
N ASN A 167 4.10 -6.38 17.40
CA ASN A 167 4.66 -7.44 16.56
C ASN A 167 6.07 -7.08 16.10
N PRO A 168 7.10 -7.88 16.47
CA PRO A 168 8.51 -7.56 16.19
C PRO A 168 8.85 -7.61 14.69
N HIS A 169 8.07 -8.31 13.88
CA HIS A 169 8.26 -8.38 12.44
C HIS A 169 8.26 -7.01 11.76
N HIS A 170 7.41 -6.09 12.20
CA HIS A 170 7.24 -4.77 11.59
C HIS A 170 8.33 -3.76 11.98
N LYS A 171 8.98 -3.96 13.13
CA LYS A 171 9.94 -2.99 13.70
C LYS A 171 11.11 -2.65 12.79
N PRO A 172 11.78 -3.60 12.11
CA PRO A 172 12.87 -3.27 11.19
C PRO A 172 12.44 -2.30 10.08
N PHE A 173 11.24 -2.49 9.54
CA PHE A 173 10.67 -1.62 8.50
C PHE A 173 10.33 -0.24 9.07
N ALA A 174 9.63 -0.21 10.21
CA ALA A 174 9.25 1.01 10.90
C ALA A 174 10.44 1.93 11.20
N TYR A 175 11.62 1.33 11.48
CA TYR A 175 12.80 2.10 11.87
C TYR A 175 13.71 2.45 10.68
N ALA A 176 13.63 1.69 9.57
CA ALA A 176 14.48 1.89 8.41
C ALA A 176 13.93 2.92 7.39
N ALA A 177 12.62 3.19 7.36
CA ALA A 177 12.00 4.04 6.35
C ALA A 177 11.95 5.53 6.76
N ASP A 178 11.98 6.44 5.76
CA ASP A 178 11.81 7.89 5.95
C ASP A 178 10.34 8.29 6.07
N VAL A 179 9.43 7.57 5.39
CA VAL A 179 7.98 7.75 5.49
C VAL A 179 7.35 6.42 5.89
N VAL A 180 6.60 6.41 6.98
CA VAL A 180 5.95 5.21 7.52
C VAL A 180 4.45 5.38 7.47
N PHE A 181 3.77 4.44 6.82
CA PHE A 181 2.32 4.34 6.82
C PHE A 181 1.90 3.18 7.74
N VAL A 182 0.78 3.34 8.43
CA VAL A 182 0.20 2.31 9.29
C VAL A 182 -1.31 2.49 9.37
N SER A 183 -2.05 1.38 9.40
CA SER A 183 -3.49 1.43 9.67
C SER A 183 -3.77 1.64 11.15
N GLY A 184 -4.69 2.55 11.49
CA GLY A 184 -5.17 2.79 12.84
C GLY A 184 -6.04 1.65 13.40
N SER A 185 -6.48 0.72 12.56
CA SER A 185 -7.49 -0.30 12.90
C SER A 185 -7.15 -1.19 14.10
N ARG A 186 -5.87 -1.39 14.40
CA ARG A 186 -5.39 -2.22 15.54
C ARG A 186 -4.59 -1.44 16.59
N LEU A 187 -4.46 -0.14 16.45
CA LEU A 187 -3.69 0.67 17.40
C LEU A 187 -4.46 0.94 18.70
N GLY A 188 -5.80 1.06 18.63
CA GLY A 188 -6.67 1.02 19.80
C GLY A 188 -6.34 2.06 20.89
N GLY A 189 -5.92 3.28 20.52
CA GLY A 189 -5.58 4.36 21.45
C GLY A 189 -4.09 4.41 21.86
N VAL A 190 -3.22 3.58 21.24
CA VAL A 190 -1.76 3.63 21.50
C VAL A 190 -0.98 4.33 20.37
N GLU A 191 -1.69 5.01 19.44
CA GLU A 191 -1.13 5.65 18.26
C GLU A 191 0.04 6.57 18.58
N ASP A 192 -0.10 7.42 19.59
CA ASP A 192 0.94 8.35 20.02
C ASP A 192 2.21 7.64 20.48
N GLY A 193 2.05 6.53 21.21
CA GLY A 193 3.17 5.71 21.65
C GLY A 193 3.89 5.02 20.49
N VAL A 194 3.13 4.53 19.50
CA VAL A 194 3.70 3.91 18.30
C VAL A 194 4.44 4.94 17.46
N VAL A 195 3.86 6.12 17.24
CA VAL A 195 4.50 7.21 16.50
C VAL A 195 5.77 7.66 17.21
N ALA A 196 5.75 7.79 18.53
CA ALA A 196 6.93 8.15 19.33
C ALA A 196 8.03 7.08 19.19
N ASP A 197 7.68 5.78 19.31
CA ASP A 197 8.64 4.67 19.16
C ASP A 197 9.30 4.65 17.78
N VAL A 198 8.53 4.92 16.72
CA VAL A 198 9.05 5.03 15.34
C VAL A 198 10.02 6.21 15.20
N PHE A 199 9.73 7.36 15.79
CA PHE A 199 10.62 8.50 15.75
C PHE A 199 11.86 8.32 16.64
N ASP A 200 11.72 7.76 17.81
CA ASP A 200 12.83 7.62 18.78
C ASP A 200 13.87 6.59 18.30
N ARG A 201 13.41 5.52 17.66
CA ARG A 201 14.27 4.39 17.25
C ARG A 201 14.58 4.36 15.75
N GLY A 202 13.76 5.05 14.95
CA GLY A 202 13.86 5.04 13.50
C GLY A 202 14.30 6.37 12.93
N ARG A 203 14.44 6.36 11.61
CA ARG A 203 14.82 7.52 10.82
C ARG A 203 13.64 8.26 10.20
N ALA A 204 12.41 7.82 10.46
CA ALA A 204 11.21 8.39 9.86
C ALA A 204 11.15 9.90 10.02
N ARG A 205 10.83 10.59 8.94
CA ARG A 205 10.55 12.03 8.90
C ARG A 205 9.06 12.29 9.00
N VAL A 206 8.25 11.34 8.51
CA VAL A 206 6.79 11.41 8.50
C VAL A 206 6.23 10.05 8.90
N VAL A 207 5.23 10.05 9.79
CA VAL A 207 4.41 8.89 10.11
C VAL A 207 2.95 9.24 9.80
N VAL A 208 2.28 8.39 9.04
CA VAL A 208 0.89 8.51 8.63
C VAL A 208 0.09 7.36 9.24
N VAL A 209 -0.83 7.68 10.14
CA VAL A 209 -1.82 6.73 10.65
C VAL A 209 -3.10 6.88 9.83
N MET A 210 -3.44 5.86 9.05
CA MET A 210 -4.64 5.82 8.20
C MET A 210 -5.79 5.18 9.00
N ASP A 211 -6.88 5.91 9.20
CA ASP A 211 -8.01 5.49 10.04
C ASP A 211 -9.35 5.44 9.26
N GLY A 212 -9.28 4.97 8.03
CA GLY A 212 -10.43 4.72 7.17
C GLY A 212 -11.42 5.90 7.12
N ALA A 213 -12.64 5.69 7.59
CA ALA A 213 -13.69 6.72 7.59
C ALA A 213 -13.39 7.92 8.50
N SER A 214 -12.45 7.80 9.43
CA SER A 214 -11.97 8.92 10.27
C SER A 214 -10.89 9.77 9.58
N GLY A 215 -10.40 9.34 8.42
CA GLY A 215 -9.37 10.02 7.67
C GLY A 215 -7.96 9.54 8.01
N SER A 216 -7.03 10.46 8.19
CA SER A 216 -5.65 10.12 8.57
C SER A 216 -5.07 11.16 9.52
N ARG A 217 -4.14 10.73 10.35
CA ARG A 217 -3.31 11.58 11.21
C ARG A 217 -1.87 11.50 10.73
N VAL A 218 -1.30 12.66 10.46
CA VAL A 218 0.08 12.80 9.97
C VAL A 218 0.91 13.46 11.05
N THR A 219 2.04 12.87 11.38
CA THR A 219 3.03 13.45 12.29
C THR A 219 4.34 13.63 11.56
N VAL A 220 4.86 14.85 11.57
CA VAL A 220 6.14 15.23 10.96
C VAL A 220 7.14 15.45 12.09
N ARG A 221 8.33 14.84 12.00
CA ARG A 221 9.35 14.84 13.06
C ARG A 221 9.62 16.23 13.66
N GLU A 222 9.73 17.25 12.81
CA GLU A 222 10.02 18.63 13.23
C GLU A 222 8.83 19.58 12.96
N GLY A 223 7.68 19.07 12.53
CA GLY A 223 6.53 19.86 12.08
C GLY A 223 5.25 19.65 12.89
N GLY A 224 5.29 18.80 13.92
CA GLY A 224 4.11 18.48 14.73
C GLY A 224 3.12 17.55 14.03
N ALA A 225 1.91 17.41 14.58
CA ALA A 225 0.87 16.54 14.10
C ALA A 225 -0.34 17.33 13.57
N PHE A 226 -1.00 16.79 12.54
CA PHE A 226 -2.25 17.31 12.02
C PHE A 226 -3.13 16.16 11.50
N ALA A 227 -4.44 16.41 11.41
CA ALA A 227 -5.40 15.49 10.82
C ALA A 227 -5.74 15.90 9.38
N VAL A 228 -6.03 14.90 8.55
CA VAL A 228 -6.66 15.07 7.23
C VAL A 228 -7.96 14.26 7.28
N PRO A 229 -9.13 14.91 7.16
CA PRO A 229 -10.40 14.20 7.22
C PRO A 229 -10.56 13.23 6.05
N ALA A 230 -11.42 12.22 6.23
CA ALA A 230 -11.81 11.35 5.13
C ALA A 230 -12.52 12.17 4.05
N ILE A 231 -12.24 11.85 2.80
CA ILE A 231 -12.82 12.51 1.63
C ILE A 231 -14.02 11.70 1.14
N GLN A 232 -15.05 12.41 0.69
CA GLN A 232 -16.14 11.83 -0.07
C GLN A 232 -16.06 12.33 -1.52
N ILE A 233 -16.07 11.39 -2.46
CA ILE A 233 -16.11 11.69 -3.88
C ILE A 233 -17.57 11.74 -4.33
N ASP A 234 -18.01 12.86 -4.88
CA ASP A 234 -19.38 13.03 -5.33
C ASP A 234 -19.74 12.01 -6.42
N GLY A 235 -20.88 11.34 -6.26
CA GLY A 235 -21.32 10.30 -7.18
C GLY A 235 -20.61 8.96 -7.07
N ARG A 236 -19.69 8.79 -6.12
CA ARG A 236 -19.01 7.50 -5.84
C ARG A 236 -19.34 7.04 -4.42
N ALA A 237 -20.26 6.10 -4.29
CA ALA A 237 -20.51 5.44 -3.00
C ALA A 237 -19.33 4.51 -2.63
N VAL A 238 -19.12 4.29 -1.33
CA VAL A 238 -18.17 3.29 -0.86
C VAL A 238 -18.74 1.90 -1.15
N ILE A 239 -18.03 1.11 -1.95
CA ILE A 239 -18.41 -0.24 -2.37
C ILE A 239 -17.46 -1.27 -1.75
N ASP A 240 -16.15 -0.98 -1.76
CA ASP A 240 -15.10 -1.88 -1.26
C ASP A 240 -13.92 -1.03 -0.77
N THR A 241 -13.38 -1.32 0.39
CA THR A 241 -12.24 -0.58 0.96
C THR A 241 -10.89 -1.26 0.66
N ASN A 242 -10.90 -2.36 -0.09
CA ASN A 242 -9.68 -3.07 -0.43
C ASN A 242 -8.80 -2.25 -1.38
N GLY A 243 -7.50 -2.12 -1.09
CA GLY A 243 -6.57 -1.30 -1.88
C GLY A 243 -6.64 0.22 -1.64
N ALA A 244 -7.53 0.70 -0.75
CA ALA A 244 -7.61 2.13 -0.43
C ALA A 244 -6.31 2.67 0.20
N GLY A 245 -5.67 1.88 1.09
CA GLY A 245 -4.39 2.20 1.70
C GLY A 245 -3.28 2.33 0.66
N ASP A 246 -3.19 1.36 -0.25
CA ASP A 246 -2.17 1.37 -1.31
C ASP A 246 -2.34 2.56 -2.26
N SER A 247 -3.59 2.90 -2.60
CA SER A 247 -3.90 4.09 -3.39
C SER A 247 -3.55 5.38 -2.65
N TYR A 248 -3.78 5.42 -1.33
CA TYR A 248 -3.34 6.52 -0.47
C TYR A 248 -1.82 6.68 -0.54
N VAL A 249 -1.06 5.59 -0.33
CA VAL A 249 0.40 5.59 -0.39
C VAL A 249 0.90 6.10 -1.75
N ALA A 250 0.36 5.59 -2.86
CA ALA A 250 0.77 6.00 -4.20
C ALA A 250 0.57 7.50 -4.46
N ALA A 251 -0.60 8.06 -4.10
CA ALA A 251 -0.87 9.49 -4.30
C ALA A 251 -0.12 10.38 -3.31
N PHE A 252 0.14 9.89 -2.09
CA PHE A 252 1.04 10.56 -1.15
C PHE A 252 2.44 10.68 -1.77
N LEU A 253 3.01 9.58 -2.26
CA LEU A 253 4.33 9.56 -2.88
C LEU A 253 4.39 10.44 -4.14
N HIS A 254 3.36 10.40 -4.99
CA HIS A 254 3.27 11.27 -6.17
C HIS A 254 3.44 12.75 -5.80
N THR A 255 2.68 13.21 -4.80
CA THR A 255 2.72 14.61 -4.36
C THR A 255 4.01 14.95 -3.61
N TRP A 256 4.47 14.04 -2.74
CA TRP A 256 5.69 14.21 -1.96
C TRP A 256 6.94 14.32 -2.83
N LEU A 257 7.08 13.46 -3.82
CA LEU A 257 8.24 13.45 -4.74
C LEU A 257 8.22 14.61 -5.74
N ALA A 258 7.04 15.19 -5.97
CA ALA A 258 6.92 16.46 -6.74
C ALA A 258 7.31 17.70 -5.91
N GLY A 259 7.71 17.54 -4.65
CA GLY A 259 8.11 18.64 -3.76
C GLY A 259 6.97 19.21 -2.91
N GLY A 260 5.82 18.53 -2.86
CA GLY A 260 4.72 18.87 -1.95
C GLY A 260 5.08 18.64 -0.48
N ASP A 261 4.46 19.40 0.42
CA ASP A 261 4.58 19.15 1.85
C ASP A 261 3.76 17.94 2.31
N ALA A 262 3.97 17.49 3.54
CA ALA A 262 3.27 16.33 4.09
C ALA A 262 1.75 16.50 4.14
N ARG A 263 1.24 17.73 4.27
CA ARG A 263 -0.20 18.02 4.28
C ARG A 263 -0.81 17.88 2.89
N ALA A 264 -0.16 18.45 1.88
CA ALA A 264 -0.57 18.30 0.48
C ALA A 264 -0.53 16.83 0.05
N ALA A 265 0.55 16.11 0.40
CA ALA A 265 0.70 14.69 0.11
C ALA A 265 -0.40 13.84 0.78
N ALA A 266 -0.71 14.10 2.06
CA ALA A 266 -1.76 13.38 2.78
C ALA A 266 -3.18 13.67 2.22
N ARG A 267 -3.44 14.90 1.75
CA ARG A 267 -4.71 15.22 1.07
C ARG A 267 -4.84 14.48 -0.26
N ALA A 268 -3.78 14.40 -1.04
CA ALA A 268 -3.76 13.60 -2.27
C ALA A 268 -4.01 12.12 -1.97
N GLY A 269 -3.35 11.58 -0.93
CA GLY A 269 -3.59 10.22 -0.45
C GLY A 269 -5.05 9.98 -0.06
N ALA A 270 -5.67 10.91 0.72
CA ALA A 270 -7.06 10.80 1.13
C ALA A 270 -8.04 10.78 -0.06
N VAL A 271 -7.79 11.61 -1.09
CA VAL A 271 -8.58 11.61 -2.33
C VAL A 271 -8.44 10.27 -3.06
N ALA A 272 -7.22 9.78 -3.26
CA ALA A 272 -6.97 8.53 -3.99
C ALA A 272 -7.53 7.31 -3.25
N GLY A 273 -7.39 7.25 -1.91
CA GLY A 273 -8.00 6.21 -1.09
C GLY A 273 -9.53 6.20 -1.19
N ALA A 274 -10.16 7.37 -1.13
CA ALA A 274 -11.60 7.50 -1.33
C ALA A 274 -12.06 7.10 -2.74
N TRP A 275 -11.27 7.46 -3.76
CA TRP A 275 -11.54 7.06 -5.15
C TRP A 275 -11.54 5.54 -5.30
N ALA A 276 -10.53 4.86 -4.77
CA ALA A 276 -10.41 3.42 -4.82
C ALA A 276 -11.60 2.70 -4.19
N CYS A 277 -12.15 3.24 -3.09
CA CYS A 277 -13.33 2.68 -2.42
C CYS A 277 -14.60 2.65 -3.28
N GLY A 278 -14.67 3.40 -4.36
CA GLY A 278 -15.85 3.49 -5.23
C GLY A 278 -16.02 2.35 -6.23
N THR A 279 -15.20 1.31 -6.17
CA THR A 279 -15.27 0.16 -7.09
C THR A 279 -14.96 -1.13 -6.35
N ALA A 280 -15.65 -2.21 -6.68
CA ALA A 280 -15.36 -3.52 -6.10
C ALA A 280 -14.04 -4.10 -6.64
N GLY A 281 -13.34 -4.83 -5.80
CA GLY A 281 -12.11 -5.56 -6.11
C GLY A 281 -10.83 -4.78 -5.85
N THR A 282 -9.73 -5.52 -5.72
CA THR A 282 -8.42 -4.98 -5.38
C THR A 282 -7.76 -4.32 -6.60
N HIS A 283 -7.41 -3.03 -6.51
CA HIS A 283 -6.69 -2.24 -7.53
C HIS A 283 -7.35 -2.24 -8.93
N THR A 284 -8.68 -2.33 -8.98
CA THR A 284 -9.46 -2.33 -10.23
C THR A 284 -9.74 -0.92 -10.75
N SER A 285 -9.73 0.10 -9.87
CA SER A 285 -9.98 1.50 -10.24
C SER A 285 -9.00 2.42 -9.53
N LEU A 286 -7.86 2.66 -10.18
CA LEU A 286 -6.84 3.59 -9.69
C LEU A 286 -7.07 4.97 -10.31
N ILE A 287 -6.95 6.02 -9.49
CA ILE A 287 -7.06 7.41 -9.95
C ILE A 287 -5.82 7.78 -10.78
N ASP A 288 -6.01 8.53 -11.86
CA ASP A 288 -4.89 9.11 -12.60
C ASP A 288 -4.59 10.55 -12.15
N ALA A 289 -3.48 11.10 -12.63
CA ALA A 289 -3.00 12.41 -12.21
C ALA A 289 -3.98 13.55 -12.57
N ALA A 290 -4.66 13.46 -13.71
CA ALA A 290 -5.62 14.47 -14.15
C ALA A 290 -6.85 14.48 -13.24
N GLU A 291 -7.42 13.31 -12.97
CA GLU A 291 -8.57 13.18 -12.08
C GLU A 291 -8.21 13.53 -10.63
N LEU A 292 -7.02 13.15 -10.16
CA LEU A 292 -6.54 13.55 -8.83
C LEU A 292 -6.49 15.07 -8.69
N ALA A 293 -5.98 15.79 -9.70
CA ALA A 293 -5.93 17.25 -9.69
C ALA A 293 -7.35 17.88 -9.67
N ILE A 294 -8.29 17.33 -10.43
CA ILE A 294 -9.70 17.77 -10.43
C ILE A 294 -10.30 17.58 -9.04
N GLN A 295 -10.18 16.40 -8.47
CA GLN A 295 -10.77 16.09 -7.16
C GLN A 295 -10.15 16.93 -6.04
N LEU A 296 -8.85 17.19 -6.07
CA LEU A 296 -8.19 18.09 -5.11
C LEU A 296 -8.73 19.52 -5.20
N SER A 297 -8.98 20.03 -6.41
CA SER A 297 -9.55 21.36 -6.60
C SER A 297 -10.98 21.45 -6.05
N LEU A 298 -11.82 20.44 -6.32
CA LEU A 298 -13.19 20.37 -5.80
C LEU A 298 -13.25 20.34 -4.26
N GLN A 299 -12.26 19.68 -3.62
CA GLN A 299 -12.19 19.64 -2.15
C GLN A 299 -11.76 20.99 -1.55
N GLN A 300 -11.02 21.84 -2.27
CA GLN A 300 -10.65 23.18 -1.80
C GLN A 300 -11.83 24.16 -1.81
N GLU A 301 -12.78 23.97 -2.71
CA GLU A 301 -13.97 24.84 -2.86
C GLU A 301 -15.07 24.52 -1.83
N ARG A 302 -14.99 23.42 -1.09
CA ARG A 302 -15.98 23.07 -0.07
C ARG A 302 -15.80 23.91 1.18
N PRO A 303 -16.88 24.63 1.64
CA PRO A 303 -16.82 25.42 2.86
C PRO A 303 -16.60 24.50 4.07
N GLY A 304 -15.51 24.74 4.83
CA GLY A 304 -15.17 24.02 6.07
C GLY A 304 -13.80 23.35 6.12
N HIS A 305 -12.97 23.51 5.10
CA HIS A 305 -11.61 22.93 5.02
C HIS A 305 -10.47 23.97 4.99
N ALA A 306 -10.71 25.19 5.53
CA ALA A 306 -9.69 26.23 5.72
C ALA A 306 -8.97 26.08 7.05
#